data_d97f250b5255f49005530623059f68b3
#
_entry.id   d97f250b5255f49005530623059f68b3
#
_cell.length_a   1.000
_cell.length_b   1.000
_cell.length_c   1.000
_cell.angle_alpha   90.00
_cell.angle_beta   90.00
_cell.angle_gamma   90.00
#
_symmetry.space_group_name_H-M   'P 1'
#
loop_
_entity.id
_entity.type
_entity.pdbx_description
1 polymer ?
#
loop_
_entity_poly.entity_id
_entity_poly.type
_entity_poly.pdbx_seq_one_letter_code
_entity_poly.pdbx_strand_id
1 'polypeptide(L)'
;SAVLMEKKIFFYNTPEGWFALGLSFVTAICMVAGMLYGRKCIAANGAPMQATFYKLGILIPMACSLVFFGEIPTLPQIIGVAIVVFALVYMNLSLADSKNITSFPLLIIMFVIGGLVEFSFKMYNMYGDIEIKEYYLFYNFLFAAIISLVVLLKNNKNIKKDDVIWGVLTGIPNYFIMFFSLLAVAALPTYIVYPTSSVGTILIVNLLNLVLFKEVP
;
A
#
# COMPACT_ATOMS: atom_id res chain seq x y z
N SER A 1 -16.04 9.75 -11.48
CA SER A 1 -16.59 10.15 -12.76
C SER A 1 -17.17 11.56 -12.78
N ALA A 2 -17.58 12.15 -11.64
CA ALA A 2 -18.05 13.54 -11.58
C ALA A 2 -16.92 14.55 -11.86
N VAL A 3 -15.68 14.26 -11.43
CA VAL A 3 -14.50 15.10 -11.68
C VAL A 3 -14.13 15.16 -13.16
N LEU A 4 -14.47 14.14 -13.93
CA LEU A 4 -14.32 14.14 -15.39
C LEU A 4 -15.34 15.07 -16.09
N MET A 5 -16.43 15.45 -15.45
CA MET A 5 -17.49 16.23 -16.05
C MET A 5 -17.55 17.70 -15.63
N GLU A 6 -16.98 18.07 -14.48
CA GLU A 6 -17.00 19.46 -13.99
C GLU A 6 -15.62 19.97 -13.60
N LYS A 7 -14.93 20.58 -14.55
CA LYS A 7 -13.88 21.58 -14.35
C LYS A 7 -12.51 21.14 -13.78
N LYS A 8 -11.47 21.35 -14.57
CA LYS A 8 -10.06 21.43 -14.21
C LYS A 8 -9.37 20.11 -13.86
N ILE A 9 -9.48 19.12 -14.74
CA ILE A 9 -8.79 17.81 -14.62
C ILE A 9 -7.26 17.94 -14.54
N PHE A 10 -6.67 19.06 -14.98
CA PHE A 10 -5.23 19.10 -15.20
C PHE A 10 -4.41 19.97 -14.25
N PHE A 11 -5.00 20.88 -13.49
CA PHE A 11 -4.20 21.69 -12.59
C PHE A 11 -5.03 22.46 -11.54
N TYR A 12 -4.85 22.11 -10.26
CA TYR A 12 -5.33 22.92 -9.15
C TYR A 12 -4.20 23.84 -8.69
N ASN A 13 -4.26 25.11 -9.08
CA ASN A 13 -3.29 26.12 -8.65
C ASN A 13 -3.64 26.67 -7.24
N THR A 14 -3.75 25.76 -6.28
CA THR A 14 -3.95 26.04 -4.86
C THR A 14 -2.81 25.39 -4.06
N PRO A 15 -2.51 25.87 -2.86
CA PRO A 15 -1.49 25.24 -2.00
C PRO A 15 -1.76 23.75 -1.78
N GLU A 16 -3.04 23.37 -1.58
CA GLU A 16 -3.48 21.98 -1.40
C GLU A 16 -3.25 21.15 -2.67
N GLY A 17 -3.46 21.74 -3.86
CA GLY A 17 -3.19 21.10 -5.14
C GLY A 17 -1.70 20.83 -5.36
N TRP A 18 -0.83 21.76 -5.03
CA TRP A 18 0.61 21.58 -5.08
C TRP A 18 1.10 20.55 -4.08
N PHE A 19 0.54 20.57 -2.86
CA PHE A 19 0.83 19.55 -1.86
C PHE A 19 0.43 18.16 -2.34
N ALA A 20 -0.78 18.00 -2.88
CA ALA A 20 -1.29 16.75 -3.44
C ALA A 20 -0.38 16.23 -4.56
N LEU A 21 0.06 17.11 -5.46
CA LEU A 21 0.96 16.75 -6.57
C LEU A 21 2.34 16.31 -6.07
N GLY A 22 2.95 17.04 -5.15
CA GLY A 22 4.24 16.68 -4.55
C GLY A 22 4.18 15.35 -3.79
N LEU A 23 3.13 15.17 -2.98
CA LEU A 23 2.91 13.94 -2.24
C LEU A 23 2.64 12.74 -3.18
N SER A 24 1.88 12.95 -4.26
CA SER A 24 1.64 11.94 -5.30
C SER A 24 2.95 11.45 -5.92
N PHE A 25 3.88 12.37 -6.21
CA PHE A 25 5.18 12.01 -6.78
C PHE A 25 6.01 11.15 -5.82
N VAL A 26 6.07 11.53 -4.54
CA VAL A 26 6.78 10.74 -3.51
C VAL A 26 6.15 9.37 -3.34
N THR A 27 4.81 9.30 -3.26
CA THR A 27 4.08 8.04 -3.14
C THR A 27 4.32 7.14 -4.34
N ALA A 28 4.33 7.69 -5.56
CA ALA A 28 4.60 6.96 -6.78
C ALA A 28 6.01 6.34 -6.80
N ILE A 29 7.02 7.08 -6.34
CA ILE A 29 8.38 6.53 -6.18
C ILE A 29 8.37 5.33 -5.22
N CYS A 30 7.73 5.47 -4.06
CA CYS A 30 7.62 4.37 -3.10
C CYS A 30 6.89 3.16 -3.68
N MET A 31 5.80 3.36 -4.43
CA MET A 31 5.07 2.28 -5.09
C MET A 31 5.93 1.53 -6.10
N VAL A 32 6.62 2.25 -6.99
CA VAL A 32 7.49 1.62 -8.00
C VAL A 32 8.69 0.93 -7.34
N ALA A 33 9.28 1.56 -6.33
CA ALA A 33 10.33 0.94 -5.52
C ALA A 33 9.81 -0.36 -4.85
N GLY A 34 8.60 -0.32 -4.28
CA GLY A 34 7.94 -1.50 -3.71
C GLY A 34 7.77 -2.64 -4.69
N MET A 35 7.38 -2.34 -5.94
CA MET A 35 7.29 -3.35 -7.01
C MET A 35 8.66 -3.94 -7.37
N LEU A 36 9.69 -3.11 -7.50
CA LEU A 36 11.02 -3.55 -7.89
C LEU A 36 11.72 -4.37 -6.78
N TYR A 37 11.73 -3.84 -5.56
CA TYR A 37 12.32 -4.52 -4.41
C TYR A 37 11.48 -5.70 -3.94
N GLY A 38 10.14 -5.62 -4.07
CA GLY A 38 9.23 -6.71 -3.77
C GLY A 38 9.54 -7.97 -4.58
N ARG A 39 9.77 -7.86 -5.89
CA ARG A 39 10.18 -8.99 -6.74
C ARG A 39 11.50 -9.62 -6.26
N LYS A 40 12.49 -8.79 -5.89
CA LYS A 40 13.78 -9.27 -5.36
C LYS A 40 13.59 -9.95 -4.00
N CYS A 41 12.73 -9.37 -3.15
CA CYS A 41 12.41 -9.91 -1.83
C CYS A 41 11.69 -11.27 -1.92
N ILE A 42 10.72 -11.39 -2.83
CA ILE A 42 10.01 -12.65 -3.10
C ILE A 42 10.99 -13.73 -3.58
N ALA A 43 11.90 -13.38 -4.50
CA ALA A 43 12.90 -14.33 -5.01
C ALA A 43 13.87 -14.80 -3.92
N ALA A 44 14.22 -13.91 -2.97
CA ALA A 44 15.17 -14.22 -1.90
C ALA A 44 14.51 -14.92 -0.68
N ASN A 45 13.34 -14.44 -0.25
CA ASN A 45 12.74 -14.82 1.04
C ASN A 45 11.36 -15.48 0.89
N GLY A 46 10.82 -15.55 -0.33
CA GLY A 46 9.45 -16.03 -0.59
C GLY A 46 8.37 -14.95 -0.45
N ALA A 47 7.23 -15.21 -1.08
CA ALA A 47 6.10 -14.29 -1.12
C ALA A 47 5.46 -14.04 0.26
N PRO A 48 5.28 -15.03 1.14
CA PRO A 48 4.69 -14.81 2.46
C PRO A 48 5.51 -13.84 3.31
N MET A 49 6.83 -14.00 3.37
CA MET A 49 7.72 -13.13 4.16
C MET A 49 7.71 -11.68 3.62
N GLN A 50 7.78 -11.52 2.30
CA GLN A 50 7.67 -10.20 1.67
C GLN A 50 6.35 -9.52 2.02
N ALA A 51 5.22 -10.23 1.88
CA ALA A 51 3.89 -9.68 2.17
C ALA A 51 3.73 -9.29 3.65
N THR A 52 4.28 -10.10 4.57
CA THR A 52 4.25 -9.81 6.00
C THR A 52 4.99 -8.52 6.33
N PHE A 53 6.24 -8.41 5.90
CA PHE A 53 7.04 -7.23 6.21
C PHE A 53 6.46 -5.97 5.56
N TYR A 54 5.93 -6.07 4.34
CA TYR A 54 5.22 -4.98 3.70
C TYR A 54 3.98 -4.54 4.51
N LYS A 55 3.18 -5.50 5.00
CA LYS A 55 1.98 -5.22 5.83
C LYS A 55 2.33 -4.73 7.22
N LEU A 56 3.42 -5.21 7.84
CA LEU A 56 3.90 -4.67 9.12
C LEU A 56 4.30 -3.20 9.01
N GLY A 57 4.57 -2.70 7.80
CA GLY A 57 4.82 -1.27 7.53
C GLY A 57 3.74 -0.34 8.08
N ILE A 58 2.49 -0.81 8.28
CA ILE A 58 1.42 -0.04 8.91
C ILE A 58 1.78 0.49 10.32
N LEU A 59 2.74 -0.11 10.98
CA LEU A 59 3.24 0.39 12.27
C LEU A 59 3.88 1.78 12.16
N ILE A 60 4.43 2.14 10.98
CA ILE A 60 5.03 3.46 10.76
C ILE A 60 3.98 4.56 10.84
N PRO A 61 2.91 4.58 10.01
CA PRO A 61 1.87 5.61 10.13
C PRO A 61 1.15 5.59 11.48
N MET A 62 1.00 4.43 12.13
CA MET A 62 0.41 4.34 13.46
C MET A 62 1.29 5.00 14.52
N ALA A 63 2.60 4.73 14.51
CA ALA A 63 3.56 5.40 15.41
C ALA A 63 3.61 6.91 15.14
N CYS A 64 3.63 7.32 13.87
CA CYS A 64 3.59 8.73 13.49
C CYS A 64 2.27 9.39 13.92
N SER A 65 1.14 8.71 13.81
CA SER A 65 -0.16 9.23 14.26
C SER A 65 -0.17 9.48 15.77
N LEU A 66 0.42 8.60 16.54
CA LEU A 66 0.56 8.77 17.99
C LEU A 66 1.43 10.00 18.34
N VAL A 67 2.61 10.10 17.70
CA VAL A 67 3.62 11.10 18.07
C VAL A 67 3.29 12.49 17.51
N PHE A 68 2.87 12.59 16.26
CA PHE A 68 2.69 13.87 15.56
C PHE A 68 1.24 14.36 15.51
N PHE A 69 0.27 13.46 15.56
CA PHE A 69 -1.15 13.83 15.40
C PHE A 69 -1.96 13.66 16.68
N GLY A 70 -1.35 13.19 17.78
CA GLY A 70 -2.01 13.08 19.08
C GLY A 70 -3.16 12.06 19.10
N GLU A 71 -3.20 11.12 18.16
CA GLU A 71 -4.17 10.03 18.15
C GLU A 71 -3.81 9.00 19.21
N ILE A 72 -4.34 9.13 20.42
CA ILE A 72 -4.05 8.21 21.53
C ILE A 72 -5.02 7.03 21.48
N PRO A 73 -4.56 5.82 21.13
CA PRO A 73 -5.40 4.64 21.14
C PRO A 73 -5.76 4.24 22.58
N THR A 74 -6.98 3.76 22.78
CA THR A 74 -7.41 3.18 24.05
C THR A 74 -6.72 1.85 24.32
N LEU A 75 -6.68 1.41 25.58
CA LEU A 75 -6.05 0.14 25.95
C LEU A 75 -6.58 -1.08 25.14
N PRO A 76 -7.90 -1.26 24.92
CA PRO A 76 -8.40 -2.34 24.07
C PRO A 76 -7.89 -2.27 22.62
N GLN A 77 -7.70 -1.05 22.07
CA GLN A 77 -7.17 -0.85 20.72
C GLN A 77 -5.69 -1.22 20.63
N ILE A 78 -4.89 -0.87 21.64
CA ILE A 78 -3.48 -1.29 21.72
C ILE A 78 -3.39 -2.82 21.75
N ILE A 79 -4.21 -3.48 22.57
CA ILE A 79 -4.26 -4.94 22.64
C ILE A 79 -4.67 -5.53 21.28
N GLY A 80 -5.69 -4.96 20.62
CA GLY A 80 -6.14 -5.40 19.30
C GLY A 80 -5.03 -5.30 18.24
N VAL A 81 -4.31 -4.18 18.19
CA VAL A 81 -3.16 -3.99 17.31
C VAL A 81 -2.05 -5.01 17.60
N ALA A 82 -1.72 -5.21 18.88
CA ALA A 82 -0.71 -6.19 19.28
C ALA A 82 -1.08 -7.62 18.84
N ILE A 83 -2.35 -8.02 18.99
CA ILE A 83 -2.86 -9.32 18.53
C ILE A 83 -2.72 -9.45 17.00
N VAL A 84 -3.09 -8.42 16.23
CA VAL A 84 -2.98 -8.42 14.75
C VAL A 84 -1.53 -8.53 14.31
N VAL A 85 -0.63 -7.74 14.91
CA VAL A 85 0.80 -7.81 14.61
C VAL A 85 1.36 -9.20 14.95
N PHE A 86 1.02 -9.74 16.13
CA PHE A 86 1.41 -11.07 16.54
C PHE A 86 0.90 -12.14 15.56
N ALA A 87 -0.39 -12.08 15.18
CA ALA A 87 -0.97 -13.02 14.22
C ALA A 87 -0.29 -12.94 12.85
N LEU A 88 0.00 -11.73 12.34
CA LEU A 88 0.74 -11.54 11.09
C LEU A 88 2.12 -12.17 11.15
N VAL A 89 2.85 -11.97 12.24
CA VAL A 89 4.18 -12.54 12.43
C VAL A 89 4.10 -14.06 12.58
N TYR A 90 3.23 -14.55 13.45
CA TYR A 90 3.07 -15.99 13.72
C TYR A 90 2.69 -16.79 12.47
N MET A 91 1.67 -16.32 11.74
CA MET A 91 1.19 -16.97 10.52
C MET A 91 2.29 -17.10 9.46
N ASN A 92 3.17 -16.10 9.38
CA ASN A 92 4.23 -16.10 8.37
C ASN A 92 5.51 -16.78 8.85
N LEU A 93 5.78 -16.83 10.14
CA LEU A 93 6.89 -17.65 10.68
C LEU A 93 6.60 -19.13 10.54
N SER A 94 5.36 -19.56 10.76
CA SER A 94 4.98 -20.97 10.54
C SER A 94 5.07 -21.41 9.07
N LEU A 95 4.87 -20.48 8.12
CA LEU A 95 5.05 -20.71 6.69
C LEU A 95 6.53 -20.60 6.27
N ALA A 96 7.38 -19.96 7.06
CA ALA A 96 8.81 -19.77 6.81
C ALA A 96 9.66 -20.99 7.22
N ASP A 97 9.09 -21.96 7.92
CA ASP A 97 9.81 -23.18 8.36
C ASP A 97 10.41 -24.01 7.21
N SER A 98 10.06 -23.69 5.97
CA SER A 98 10.60 -24.33 4.77
C SER A 98 11.69 -23.55 4.02
N LYS A 99 11.95 -22.27 4.35
CA LYS A 99 13.01 -21.49 3.68
C LYS A 99 13.72 -20.56 4.66
N ASN A 100 15.03 -20.72 4.77
CA ASN A 100 15.90 -19.81 5.50
C ASN A 100 15.77 -18.38 4.95
N ILE A 101 15.72 -17.38 5.86
CA ILE A 101 15.77 -15.97 5.48
C ILE A 101 17.11 -15.70 4.80
N THR A 102 17.08 -15.45 3.49
CA THR A 102 18.28 -15.24 2.68
C THR A 102 18.72 -13.78 2.69
N SER A 103 17.79 -12.83 2.80
CA SER A 103 18.10 -11.41 2.78
C SER A 103 17.19 -10.60 3.70
N PHE A 104 17.64 -10.40 4.95
CA PHE A 104 16.96 -9.56 5.93
C PHE A 104 16.88 -8.07 5.52
N PRO A 105 17.92 -7.46 4.89
CA PRO A 105 17.83 -6.08 4.42
C PRO A 105 16.68 -5.82 3.46
N LEU A 106 16.35 -6.76 2.58
CA LEU A 106 15.21 -6.61 1.67
C LEU A 106 13.87 -6.60 2.41
N LEU A 107 13.75 -7.35 3.50
CA LEU A 107 12.55 -7.34 4.35
C LEU A 107 12.37 -5.99 5.04
N ILE A 108 13.44 -5.40 5.57
CA ILE A 108 13.41 -4.06 6.16
C ILE A 108 13.04 -3.00 5.11
N ILE A 109 13.59 -3.09 3.91
CA ILE A 109 13.21 -2.19 2.81
C ILE A 109 11.72 -2.30 2.52
N MET A 110 11.16 -3.51 2.48
CA MET A 110 9.73 -3.72 2.25
C MET A 110 8.86 -3.15 3.37
N PHE A 111 9.28 -3.31 4.62
CA PHE A 111 8.64 -2.71 5.79
C PHE A 111 8.59 -1.18 5.69
N VAL A 112 9.73 -0.54 5.38
CA VAL A 112 9.81 0.92 5.25
C VAL A 112 8.98 1.43 4.08
N ILE A 113 9.08 0.80 2.91
CA ILE A 113 8.32 1.19 1.72
C ILE A 113 6.81 1.05 1.96
N GLY A 114 6.37 -0.07 2.53
CA GLY A 114 4.96 -0.28 2.87
C GLY A 114 4.44 0.80 3.82
N GLY A 115 5.22 1.11 4.85
CA GLY A 115 4.88 2.16 5.81
C GLY A 115 4.85 3.56 5.21
N LEU A 116 5.77 3.90 4.32
CA LEU A 116 5.79 5.20 3.65
C LEU A 116 4.59 5.39 2.71
N VAL A 117 4.15 4.35 2.02
CA VAL A 117 2.95 4.42 1.17
C VAL A 117 1.71 4.70 2.03
N GLU A 118 1.51 3.95 3.11
CA GLU A 118 0.36 4.16 4.01
C GLU A 118 0.45 5.49 4.76
N PHE A 119 1.66 5.92 5.14
CA PHE A 119 1.88 7.23 5.75
C PHE A 119 1.54 8.38 4.81
N SER A 120 1.78 8.22 3.50
CA SER A 120 1.38 9.22 2.50
C SER A 120 -0.14 9.44 2.47
N PHE A 121 -0.95 8.39 2.64
CA PHE A 121 -2.40 8.54 2.76
C PHE A 121 -2.79 9.31 4.02
N LYS A 122 -2.13 9.05 5.14
CA LYS A 122 -2.36 9.79 6.38
C LYS A 122 -2.00 11.26 6.22
N MET A 123 -0.84 11.55 5.63
CA MET A 123 -0.41 12.93 5.35
C MET A 123 -1.41 13.66 4.44
N TYR A 124 -1.91 12.98 3.40
CA TYR A 124 -2.92 13.57 2.54
C TYR A 124 -4.21 13.90 3.30
N ASN A 125 -4.68 13.00 4.17
CA ASN A 125 -5.89 13.25 4.96
C ASN A 125 -5.74 14.36 5.99
N MET A 126 -4.51 14.63 6.46
CA MET A 126 -4.24 15.69 7.45
C MET A 126 -4.07 17.08 6.81
N TYR A 127 -3.45 17.14 5.64
CA TYR A 127 -3.02 18.40 5.02
C TYR A 127 -3.57 18.61 3.60
N GLY A 128 -4.15 17.57 3.00
CA GLY A 128 -4.79 17.65 1.70
C GLY A 128 -6.27 17.98 1.79
N ASP A 129 -6.86 18.31 0.65
CA ASP A 129 -8.30 18.51 0.53
C ASP A 129 -8.96 17.23 0.03
N ILE A 130 -9.92 16.73 0.80
CA ILE A 130 -10.65 15.48 0.48
C ILE A 130 -11.50 15.62 -0.79
N GLU A 131 -11.89 16.85 -1.16
CA GLU A 131 -12.66 17.10 -2.38
C GLU A 131 -11.83 16.86 -3.65
N ILE A 132 -10.50 17.04 -3.57
CA ILE A 132 -9.58 16.78 -4.67
C ILE A 132 -8.81 15.45 -4.55
N LYS A 133 -9.30 14.51 -3.74
CA LYS A 133 -8.65 13.18 -3.56
C LYS A 133 -8.43 12.41 -4.87
N GLU A 134 -9.35 12.57 -5.83
CA GLU A 134 -9.24 11.93 -7.14
C GLU A 134 -8.07 12.50 -7.96
N TYR A 135 -7.77 13.80 -7.79
CA TYR A 135 -6.59 14.44 -8.34
C TYR A 135 -5.31 13.83 -7.77
N TYR A 136 -5.22 13.68 -6.45
CA TYR A 136 -4.10 13.01 -5.78
C TYR A 136 -3.89 11.58 -6.31
N LEU A 137 -4.95 10.78 -6.39
CA LEU A 137 -4.87 9.41 -6.90
C LEU A 137 -4.47 9.37 -8.38
N PHE A 138 -5.05 10.24 -9.21
CA PHE A 138 -4.72 10.31 -10.63
C PHE A 138 -3.23 10.58 -10.85
N TYR A 139 -2.67 11.61 -10.19
CA TYR A 139 -1.26 11.93 -10.33
C TYR A 139 -0.34 10.86 -9.73
N ASN A 140 -0.76 10.20 -8.67
CA ASN A 140 -0.01 9.07 -8.12
C ASN A 140 0.17 7.95 -9.16
N PHE A 141 -0.92 7.53 -9.81
CA PHE A 141 -0.84 6.49 -10.85
C PHE A 141 -0.13 6.99 -12.11
N LEU A 142 -0.32 8.25 -12.49
CA LEU A 142 0.36 8.85 -13.63
C LEU A 142 1.90 8.88 -13.42
N PHE A 143 2.35 9.36 -12.27
CA PHE A 143 3.78 9.36 -11.95
C PHE A 143 4.33 7.94 -11.82
N ALA A 144 3.59 7.02 -11.21
CA ALA A 144 4.00 5.62 -11.14
C ALA A 144 4.14 5.00 -12.54
N ALA A 145 3.23 5.31 -13.46
CA ALA A 145 3.31 4.85 -14.85
C ALA A 145 4.53 5.44 -15.57
N ILE A 146 4.78 6.76 -15.43
CA ILE A 146 5.94 7.44 -16.04
C ILE A 146 7.25 6.84 -15.49
N ILE A 147 7.39 6.70 -14.17
CA ILE A 147 8.59 6.14 -13.55
C ILE A 147 8.79 4.69 -14.00
N SER A 148 7.73 3.89 -14.04
CA SER A 148 7.78 2.49 -14.50
C SER A 148 8.19 2.40 -15.98
N LEU A 149 7.69 3.31 -16.81
CA LEU A 149 8.07 3.39 -18.23
C LEU A 149 9.56 3.73 -18.40
N VAL A 150 10.06 4.70 -17.64
CA VAL A 150 11.50 5.05 -17.65
C VAL A 150 12.36 3.86 -17.24
N VAL A 151 11.97 3.13 -16.18
CA VAL A 151 12.66 1.92 -15.72
C VAL A 151 12.63 0.82 -16.79
N LEU A 152 11.51 0.66 -17.48
CA LEU A 152 11.35 -0.32 -18.56
C LEU A 152 12.26 -0.01 -19.74
N LEU A 153 12.24 1.25 -20.21
CA LEU A 153 13.09 1.70 -21.35
C LEU A 153 14.58 1.55 -21.03
N LYS A 154 14.98 1.88 -19.80
CA LYS A 154 16.38 1.73 -19.37
C LYS A 154 16.85 0.26 -19.35
N ASN A 155 15.95 -0.67 -19.12
CA ASN A 155 16.26 -2.10 -19.06
C ASN A 155 16.09 -2.82 -20.41
N ASN A 156 15.80 -2.11 -21.52
CA ASN A 156 15.59 -2.67 -22.86
C ASN A 156 14.69 -3.89 -22.93
N LYS A 157 13.62 -3.93 -22.11
CA LYS A 157 12.66 -5.03 -22.10
C LYS A 157 11.52 -4.78 -23.08
N ASN A 158 11.26 -5.74 -23.94
CA ASN A 158 10.12 -5.72 -24.86
C ASN A 158 8.82 -5.99 -24.07
N ILE A 159 7.82 -5.14 -24.30
CA ILE A 159 6.47 -5.32 -23.73
C ILE A 159 5.73 -6.36 -24.56
N LYS A 160 5.22 -7.40 -23.91
CA LYS A 160 4.34 -8.41 -24.48
C LYS A 160 2.88 -8.02 -24.25
N LYS A 161 1.97 -8.52 -25.09
CA LYS A 161 0.52 -8.30 -24.91
C LYS A 161 0.03 -8.77 -23.54
N ASP A 162 0.54 -9.90 -23.08
CA ASP A 162 0.19 -10.46 -21.77
C ASP A 162 0.59 -9.52 -20.61
N ASP A 163 1.73 -8.82 -20.72
CA ASP A 163 2.16 -7.86 -19.70
C ASP A 163 1.16 -6.70 -19.57
N VAL A 164 0.57 -6.26 -20.68
CA VAL A 164 -0.46 -5.21 -20.69
C VAL A 164 -1.75 -5.71 -20.06
N ILE A 165 -2.20 -6.91 -20.43
CA ILE A 165 -3.44 -7.51 -19.90
C ILE A 165 -3.33 -7.68 -18.38
N TRP A 166 -2.24 -8.29 -17.90
CA TRP A 166 -2.01 -8.48 -16.47
C TRP A 166 -1.81 -7.14 -15.73
N GLY A 167 -1.19 -6.17 -16.40
CA GLY A 167 -1.05 -4.81 -15.86
C GLY A 167 -2.39 -4.12 -15.62
N VAL A 168 -3.33 -4.22 -16.57
CA VAL A 168 -4.69 -3.66 -16.42
C VAL A 168 -5.47 -4.41 -15.35
N LEU A 169 -5.43 -5.75 -15.38
CA LEU A 169 -6.14 -6.60 -14.41
C LEU A 169 -5.72 -6.36 -12.97
N THR A 170 -4.46 -6.01 -12.74
CA THR A 170 -3.93 -5.67 -11.40
C THR A 170 -4.08 -4.19 -11.07
N GLY A 171 -4.00 -3.31 -12.06
CA GLY A 171 -4.06 -1.87 -11.87
C GLY A 171 -5.43 -1.37 -11.43
N ILE A 172 -6.51 -1.90 -12.03
CA ILE A 172 -7.88 -1.51 -11.68
C ILE A 172 -8.22 -1.81 -10.21
N PRO A 173 -8.05 -3.04 -9.69
CA PRO A 173 -8.27 -3.32 -8.28
C PRO A 173 -7.37 -2.48 -7.37
N ASN A 174 -6.12 -2.25 -7.75
CA ASN A 174 -5.18 -1.45 -6.96
C ASN A 174 -5.63 0.00 -6.80
N TYR A 175 -6.22 0.60 -7.85
CA TYR A 175 -6.85 1.91 -7.75
C TYR A 175 -7.97 1.93 -6.70
N PHE A 176 -8.87 0.94 -6.72
CA PHE A 176 -9.96 0.86 -5.75
C PHE A 176 -9.45 0.64 -4.32
N ILE A 177 -8.41 -0.17 -4.13
CA ILE A 177 -7.78 -0.34 -2.81
C ILE A 177 -7.30 1.01 -2.28
N MET A 178 -6.58 1.79 -3.07
CA MET A 178 -6.09 3.10 -2.66
C MET A 178 -7.23 4.09 -2.41
N PHE A 179 -8.23 4.11 -3.27
CA PHE A 179 -9.40 4.98 -3.15
C PHE A 179 -10.17 4.71 -1.85
N PHE A 180 -10.48 3.44 -1.57
CA PHE A 180 -11.19 3.08 -0.34
C PHE A 180 -10.32 3.22 0.91
N SER A 181 -9.02 2.96 0.84
CA SER A 181 -8.09 3.20 1.96
C SER A 181 -8.05 4.69 2.32
N LEU A 182 -7.99 5.56 1.32
CA LEU A 182 -7.99 7.00 1.55
C LEU A 182 -9.29 7.47 2.22
N LEU A 183 -10.45 6.98 1.76
CA LEU A 183 -11.73 7.28 2.38
C LEU A 183 -11.84 6.73 3.81
N ALA A 184 -11.35 5.53 4.05
CA ALA A 184 -11.39 4.91 5.37
C ALA A 184 -10.54 5.69 6.39
N VAL A 185 -9.31 6.10 6.00
CA VAL A 185 -8.42 6.90 6.86
C VAL A 185 -8.96 8.32 7.08
N ALA A 186 -9.77 8.85 6.16
CA ALA A 186 -10.45 10.13 6.35
C ALA A 186 -11.61 10.03 7.35
N ALA A 187 -12.30 8.88 7.40
CA ALA A 187 -13.49 8.67 8.23
C ALA A 187 -13.18 8.11 9.62
N LEU A 188 -12.09 7.38 9.78
CA LEU A 188 -11.76 6.64 11.01
C LEU A 188 -10.27 6.80 11.37
N PRO A 189 -9.93 6.73 12.67
CA PRO A 189 -8.54 6.75 13.13
C PRO A 189 -7.71 5.61 12.54
N THR A 190 -6.44 5.88 12.28
CA THR A 190 -5.49 4.96 11.63
C THR A 190 -5.33 3.63 12.37
N TYR A 191 -5.37 3.65 13.70
CA TYR A 191 -5.27 2.44 14.55
C TYR A 191 -6.50 1.52 14.46
N ILE A 192 -7.59 1.95 13.83
CA ILE A 192 -8.76 1.11 13.49
C ILE A 192 -8.64 0.62 12.04
N VAL A 193 -8.39 1.55 11.10
CA VAL A 193 -8.42 1.26 9.67
C VAL A 193 -7.39 0.20 9.27
N TYR A 194 -6.14 0.39 9.68
CA TYR A 194 -5.07 -0.49 9.22
C TYR A 194 -5.16 -1.93 9.75
N PRO A 195 -5.36 -2.16 11.06
CA PRO A 195 -5.55 -3.52 11.55
C PRO A 195 -6.79 -4.21 10.94
N THR A 196 -7.90 -3.48 10.84
CA THR A 196 -9.15 -4.01 10.27
C THR A 196 -8.99 -4.40 8.80
N SER A 197 -8.34 -3.54 7.99
CA SER A 197 -8.08 -3.84 6.58
C SER A 197 -7.12 -5.03 6.42
N SER A 198 -6.13 -5.17 7.29
CA SER A 198 -5.18 -6.28 7.27
C SER A 198 -5.87 -7.61 7.60
N VAL A 199 -6.65 -7.66 8.67
CA VAL A 199 -7.44 -8.85 9.04
C VAL A 199 -8.46 -9.19 7.96
N GLY A 200 -9.19 -8.18 7.46
CA GLY A 200 -10.17 -8.37 6.38
C GLY A 200 -9.53 -8.96 5.13
N THR A 201 -8.36 -8.47 4.72
CA THR A 201 -7.62 -9.02 3.58
C THR A 201 -7.26 -10.49 3.81
N ILE A 202 -6.74 -10.85 4.97
CA ILE A 202 -6.37 -12.23 5.31
C ILE A 202 -7.58 -13.14 5.28
N LEU A 203 -8.69 -12.73 5.90
CA LEU A 203 -9.92 -13.53 5.92
C LEU A 203 -10.47 -13.76 4.52
N ILE A 204 -10.52 -12.71 3.68
CA ILE A 204 -11.02 -12.82 2.29
C ILE A 204 -10.10 -13.73 1.47
N VAL A 205 -8.77 -13.56 1.56
CA VAL A 205 -7.82 -14.40 0.81
C VAL A 205 -7.93 -15.86 1.22
N ASN A 206 -8.00 -16.17 2.52
CA ASN A 206 -8.15 -17.53 3.00
C ASN A 206 -9.49 -18.15 2.56
N LEU A 207 -10.58 -17.38 2.62
CA LEU A 207 -11.89 -17.82 2.18
C LEU A 207 -11.91 -18.11 0.66
N LEU A 208 -11.27 -17.25 -0.14
CA LEU A 208 -11.13 -17.47 -1.57
C LEU A 208 -10.25 -18.69 -1.88
N ASN A 209 -9.17 -18.89 -1.14
CA ASN A 209 -8.32 -20.08 -1.28
C ASN A 209 -9.10 -21.37 -0.98
N LEU A 210 -9.89 -21.36 0.10
CA LEU A 210 -10.73 -22.50 0.45
C LEU A 210 -11.79 -22.80 -0.63
N VAL A 211 -12.46 -21.75 -1.13
CA VAL A 211 -13.57 -21.90 -2.10
C VAL A 211 -13.08 -22.21 -3.51
N LEU A 212 -12.05 -21.51 -4.00
CA LEU A 212 -11.57 -21.61 -5.39
C LEU A 212 -10.53 -22.73 -5.58
N PHE A 213 -9.63 -22.87 -4.64
CA PHE A 213 -8.50 -23.82 -4.76
C PHE A 213 -8.68 -25.07 -3.89
N LYS A 214 -9.69 -25.09 -2.99
CA LYS A 214 -9.94 -26.18 -2.02
C LYS A 214 -8.72 -26.52 -1.19
N GLU A 215 -7.80 -25.58 -1.03
CA GLU A 215 -6.64 -25.71 -0.15
C GLU A 215 -7.08 -25.36 1.27
N VAL A 216 -6.90 -26.30 2.20
CA VAL A 216 -7.09 -26.06 3.63
C VAL A 216 -5.88 -25.28 4.12
N PRO A 217 -6.07 -24.14 4.82
CA PRO A 217 -4.97 -23.34 5.34
C PRO A 217 -4.16 -24.04 6.42
#